data_2672a47be1496572e9d01379338fef03
#
_entry.id   2672a47be1496572e9d01379338fef03
#
_cell.length_a   1.000
_cell.length_b   1.000
_cell.length_c   1.000
_cell.angle_alpha   90.00
_cell.angle_beta   90.00
_cell.angle_gamma   90.00
#
_symmetry.space_group_name_H-M   'P 1'
#
loop_
_entity.id
_entity.type
_entity.pdbx_description
1 polymer ?
#
loop_
_entity_poly.entity_id
_entity_poly.type
_entity_poly.pdbx_seq_one_letter_code
_entity_poly.pdbx_strand_id
1 'polypeptide(L)'
;MEHRFINRRMIIMAAVACLGLSPAWAQDAGPWPTKPVRLIVAFPAGGLADVMTRMLAPQLSEALGQPVLIDNRGGASGNIAAVEMVRNGGDGHTFMVNVTTIESANPFMFERMPFDPVKDLQHVALLANTQLFLVTRPDMPVNSMKEFVAYAKTNLGKLSYGSAGNGTTPHIGGELFKQYTGIVATHIPYRGAAPAIQDLMASQIDFGFMPGTVFQNVKTGRLKLLAVASRQRTSNYASAPTVEEEGFGKVYVDTPFAVYAPITMPVIHVQRMNREINRLLTQPTIKAKFADVGADAVALSPAEVKSMTRAEAELFGPVIKARNIKAE
;
A
#
# COMPACT_ATOMS: atom_id res chain seq x y z
N MET A 1 24.89 -63.63 48.95
CA MET A 1 24.09 -62.52 49.44
C MET A 1 24.87 -61.24 49.21
N GLU A 2 24.63 -60.57 48.07
CA GLU A 2 25.29 -59.28 47.77
C GLU A 2 24.28 -58.16 47.97
N HIS A 3 24.49 -57.32 49.01
CA HIS A 3 23.74 -56.12 49.24
C HIS A 3 24.23 -54.99 48.34
N ARG A 4 23.43 -54.61 47.32
CA ARG A 4 23.64 -53.40 46.53
C ARG A 4 23.30 -52.18 47.38
N PHE A 5 24.32 -51.42 47.77
CA PHE A 5 24.13 -50.07 48.36
C PHE A 5 23.76 -49.08 47.25
N ILE A 6 22.51 -48.69 47.16
CA ILE A 6 22.02 -47.61 46.32
C ILE A 6 22.52 -46.31 46.94
N ASN A 7 23.37 -45.60 46.22
CA ASN A 7 24.07 -44.42 46.67
C ASN A 7 23.08 -43.25 46.83
N ARG A 8 22.73 -42.88 48.07
CA ARG A 8 21.81 -41.78 48.44
C ARG A 8 22.17 -40.44 47.79
N ARG A 9 23.41 -40.23 47.35
CA ARG A 9 23.88 -39.03 46.67
C ARG A 9 23.37 -38.90 45.22
N MET A 10 23.06 -40.03 44.55
CA MET A 10 22.49 -39.98 43.18
C MET A 10 21.02 -39.61 43.17
N ILE A 11 20.26 -39.91 44.23
CA ILE A 11 18.81 -39.55 44.31
C ILE A 11 18.66 -38.06 44.56
N ILE A 12 19.57 -37.43 45.29
CA ILE A 12 19.51 -35.97 45.57
C ILE A 12 19.92 -35.16 44.31
N MET A 13 20.83 -35.64 43.48
CA MET A 13 21.15 -34.96 42.21
C MET A 13 20.04 -35.04 41.17
N ALA A 14 19.24 -36.10 41.12
CA ALA A 14 18.11 -36.23 40.20
C ALA A 14 16.91 -35.33 40.61
N ALA A 15 16.75 -35.06 41.91
CA ALA A 15 15.66 -34.20 42.38
C ALA A 15 15.90 -32.67 42.15
N VAL A 16 17.17 -32.26 42.03
CA VAL A 16 17.53 -30.85 41.78
C VAL A 16 17.42 -30.51 40.28
N ALA A 17 17.55 -31.48 39.38
CA ALA A 17 17.42 -31.27 37.93
C ALA A 17 15.98 -31.06 37.44
N CYS A 18 14.95 -31.41 38.21
CA CYS A 18 13.56 -31.25 37.85
C CYS A 18 12.93 -29.91 38.27
N LEU A 19 13.65 -29.08 39.05
CA LEU A 19 13.15 -27.78 39.53
C LEU A 19 13.46 -26.60 38.61
N GLY A 20 14.12 -26.83 37.47
CA GLY A 20 14.55 -25.78 36.55
C GLY A 20 13.67 -25.56 35.30
N LEU A 21 12.63 -26.37 35.08
CA LEU A 21 11.68 -26.19 34.01
C LEU A 21 10.46 -25.41 34.53
N SER A 22 10.65 -24.13 34.84
CA SER A 22 9.51 -23.23 34.90
C SER A 22 8.87 -23.22 33.51
N PRO A 23 7.58 -23.61 33.37
CA PRO A 23 6.89 -23.37 32.13
C PRO A 23 6.99 -21.88 31.88
N ALA A 24 7.55 -21.49 30.74
CA ALA A 24 7.41 -20.14 30.23
C ALA A 24 5.88 -19.94 30.11
N TRP A 25 5.31 -19.30 31.11
CA TRP A 25 3.93 -18.86 31.05
C TRP A 25 3.89 -17.98 29.81
N ALA A 26 3.30 -18.48 28.71
CA ALA A 26 2.82 -17.64 27.66
C ALA A 26 2.01 -16.58 28.38
N GLN A 27 2.51 -15.34 28.41
CA GLN A 27 1.73 -14.22 28.94
C GLN A 27 0.44 -14.23 28.14
N ASP A 28 -0.61 -14.74 28.78
CA ASP A 28 -1.96 -14.63 28.29
C ASP A 28 -2.23 -13.11 28.30
N ALA A 29 -1.94 -12.49 27.15
CA ALA A 29 -2.26 -11.09 26.96
C ALA A 29 -3.77 -11.05 27.09
N GLY A 30 -4.24 -10.55 28.25
CA GLY A 30 -5.64 -10.53 28.61
C GLY A 30 -6.52 -10.05 27.46
N PRO A 31 -7.84 -10.03 27.61
CA PRO A 31 -8.75 -9.79 26.50
C PRO A 31 -8.41 -8.45 25.79
N TRP A 32 -7.75 -8.53 24.65
CA TRP A 32 -7.52 -7.38 23.78
C TRP A 32 -8.53 -7.38 22.65
N PRO A 33 -9.06 -6.21 22.23
CA PRO A 33 -8.88 -4.87 22.79
C PRO A 33 -9.73 -4.62 24.05
N THR A 34 -9.21 -3.83 24.99
CA THR A 34 -9.89 -3.46 26.24
C THR A 34 -10.61 -2.11 26.17
N LYS A 35 -10.36 -1.35 25.10
CA LYS A 35 -10.92 -0.03 24.82
C LYS A 35 -11.05 0.16 23.31
N PRO A 36 -11.71 1.23 22.82
CA PRO A 36 -11.84 1.49 21.39
C PRO A 36 -10.50 1.45 20.65
N VAL A 37 -10.51 0.84 19.46
CA VAL A 37 -9.36 0.79 18.54
C VAL A 37 -9.41 2.00 17.61
N ARG A 38 -8.33 2.77 17.58
CA ARG A 38 -8.18 3.94 16.71
C ARG A 38 -7.48 3.56 15.42
N LEU A 39 -8.11 3.83 14.27
CA LEU A 39 -7.51 3.75 12.94
C LEU A 39 -7.24 5.16 12.42
N ILE A 40 -5.98 5.59 12.43
CA ILE A 40 -5.55 6.85 11.83
C ILE A 40 -5.47 6.64 10.32
N VAL A 41 -6.29 7.35 9.55
CA VAL A 41 -6.27 7.30 8.08
C VAL A 41 -5.44 8.48 7.56
N ALA A 42 -4.36 8.18 6.84
CA ALA A 42 -3.37 9.16 6.36
C ALA A 42 -3.88 10.04 5.20
N PHE A 43 -5.18 10.08 4.97
CA PHE A 43 -5.84 10.79 3.87
C PHE A 43 -7.08 11.54 4.35
N PRO A 44 -7.53 12.57 3.61
CA PRO A 44 -8.77 13.27 3.92
C PRO A 44 -9.98 12.34 3.94
N ALA A 45 -10.97 12.71 4.74
CA ALA A 45 -12.27 12.04 4.76
C ALA A 45 -12.92 12.05 3.36
N GLY A 46 -13.59 10.95 2.99
CA GLY A 46 -14.17 10.73 1.68
C GLY A 46 -13.18 10.30 0.60
N GLY A 47 -11.88 10.27 0.87
CA GLY A 47 -10.89 9.66 -0.01
C GLY A 47 -10.96 8.13 0.00
N LEU A 48 -10.33 7.48 -0.99
CA LEU A 48 -10.42 6.02 -1.17
C LEU A 48 -10.01 5.24 0.09
N ALA A 49 -8.92 5.63 0.76
CA ALA A 49 -8.47 5.00 2.01
C ALA A 49 -9.53 5.09 3.12
N ASP A 50 -10.17 6.26 3.26
CA ASP A 50 -11.23 6.49 4.25
C ASP A 50 -12.47 5.64 3.93
N VAL A 51 -12.90 5.63 2.68
CA VAL A 51 -14.05 4.84 2.21
C VAL A 51 -13.82 3.35 2.47
N MET A 52 -12.69 2.79 2.07
CA MET A 52 -12.36 1.38 2.31
C MET A 52 -12.30 1.05 3.80
N THR A 53 -11.69 1.93 4.61
CA THR A 53 -11.60 1.73 6.06
C THR A 53 -13.00 1.74 6.71
N ARG A 54 -13.89 2.65 6.28
CA ARG A 54 -15.29 2.71 6.77
C ARG A 54 -16.12 1.51 6.33
N MET A 55 -15.84 0.89 5.20
CA MET A 55 -16.50 -0.34 4.77
C MET A 55 -16.18 -1.51 5.71
N LEU A 56 -14.97 -1.55 6.29
CA LEU A 56 -14.54 -2.61 7.20
C LEU A 56 -14.88 -2.33 8.67
N ALA A 57 -14.89 -1.07 9.09
CA ALA A 57 -14.97 -0.67 10.51
C ALA A 57 -16.16 -1.28 11.29
N PRO A 58 -17.40 -1.35 10.76
CA PRO A 58 -18.52 -1.93 11.51
C PRO A 58 -18.30 -3.42 11.84
N GLN A 59 -17.90 -4.22 10.84
CA GLN A 59 -17.67 -5.65 11.03
C GLN A 59 -16.39 -5.91 11.85
N LEU A 60 -15.39 -5.05 11.73
CA LEU A 60 -14.17 -5.11 12.52
C LEU A 60 -14.48 -4.78 14.01
N SER A 61 -15.36 -3.79 14.26
CA SER A 61 -15.83 -3.47 15.62
C SER A 61 -16.56 -4.66 16.26
N GLU A 62 -17.43 -5.32 15.51
CA GLU A 62 -18.13 -6.53 15.97
C GLU A 62 -17.13 -7.66 16.28
N ALA A 63 -16.19 -7.94 15.39
CA ALA A 63 -15.19 -9.00 15.55
C ALA A 63 -14.23 -8.78 16.73
N LEU A 64 -13.91 -7.52 17.00
CA LEU A 64 -13.00 -7.12 18.09
C LEU A 64 -13.74 -6.95 19.43
N GLY A 65 -15.06 -6.76 19.41
CA GLY A 65 -15.86 -6.49 20.61
C GLY A 65 -15.65 -5.08 21.18
N GLN A 66 -15.01 -4.18 20.41
CA GLN A 66 -14.77 -2.78 20.78
C GLN A 66 -14.98 -1.87 19.56
N PRO A 67 -15.44 -0.64 19.76
CA PRO A 67 -15.58 0.33 18.66
C PRO A 67 -14.28 0.56 17.90
N VAL A 68 -14.35 0.61 16.57
CA VAL A 68 -13.26 1.04 15.70
C VAL A 68 -13.52 2.48 15.28
N LEU A 69 -12.67 3.39 15.76
CA LEU A 69 -12.77 4.82 15.53
C LEU A 69 -11.84 5.24 14.39
N ILE A 70 -12.37 5.93 13.39
CA ILE A 70 -11.60 6.43 12.24
C ILE A 70 -11.26 7.89 12.47
N ASP A 71 -9.94 8.20 12.41
CA ASP A 71 -9.40 9.55 12.58
C ASP A 71 -8.57 9.93 11.35
N ASN A 72 -9.06 10.85 10.54
CA ASN A 72 -8.39 11.27 9.31
C ASN A 72 -7.29 12.31 9.61
N ARG A 73 -6.03 11.99 9.27
CA ARG A 73 -4.83 12.81 9.48
C ARG A 73 -3.99 12.87 8.21
N GLY A 74 -4.49 13.56 7.20
CA GLY A 74 -3.77 13.73 5.93
C GLY A 74 -2.60 14.71 6.01
N GLY A 75 -1.70 14.62 5.04
CA GLY A 75 -0.62 15.58 4.80
C GLY A 75 0.78 14.98 4.80
N ALA A 76 1.72 15.69 4.17
CA ALA A 76 3.13 15.30 4.00
C ALA A 76 3.31 13.84 3.54
N SER A 77 2.57 13.42 2.50
CA SER A 77 2.58 12.04 1.98
C SER A 77 2.35 10.96 3.06
N GLY A 78 1.46 11.26 4.05
CA GLY A 78 1.14 10.37 5.15
C GLY A 78 2.08 10.43 6.36
N ASN A 79 3.17 11.20 6.30
CA ASN A 79 4.12 11.33 7.41
C ASN A 79 3.47 11.90 8.68
N ILE A 80 2.47 12.80 8.55
CA ILE A 80 1.74 13.36 9.71
C ILE A 80 1.03 12.24 10.47
N ALA A 81 0.32 11.37 9.78
CA ALA A 81 -0.38 10.22 10.38
C ALA A 81 0.61 9.24 11.05
N ALA A 82 1.73 8.98 10.40
CA ALA A 82 2.76 8.09 10.94
C ALA A 82 3.38 8.63 12.23
N VAL A 83 3.72 9.92 12.28
CA VAL A 83 4.24 10.58 13.50
C VAL A 83 3.22 10.49 14.65
N GLU A 84 1.96 10.76 14.35
CA GLU A 84 0.86 10.68 15.33
C GLU A 84 0.74 9.24 15.87
N MET A 85 0.76 8.23 15.00
CA MET A 85 0.70 6.83 15.41
C MET A 85 1.93 6.43 16.24
N VAL A 86 3.14 6.75 15.80
CA VAL A 86 4.38 6.38 16.51
C VAL A 86 4.44 7.00 17.90
N ARG A 87 4.01 8.28 18.03
CA ARG A 87 4.02 8.99 19.32
C ARG A 87 2.97 8.49 20.31
N ASN A 88 1.78 8.15 19.81
CA ASN A 88 0.62 7.84 20.65
C ASN A 88 0.25 6.35 20.66
N GLY A 89 0.88 5.54 19.82
CA GLY A 89 0.53 4.13 19.63
C GLY A 89 1.05 3.17 20.70
N GLY A 90 1.76 3.65 21.71
CA GLY A 90 2.24 2.85 22.84
C GLY A 90 1.13 2.27 23.71
N ASP A 91 -0.11 2.69 23.50
CA ASP A 91 -1.31 2.21 24.21
C ASP A 91 -1.82 0.84 23.72
N GLY A 92 -1.23 0.29 22.66
CA GLY A 92 -1.62 -0.99 22.07
C GLY A 92 -2.95 -1.02 21.31
N HIS A 93 -3.56 0.17 21.03
CA HIS A 93 -4.89 0.27 20.39
C HIS A 93 -4.93 1.23 19.19
N THR A 94 -3.78 1.82 18.82
CA THR A 94 -3.70 2.77 17.70
C THR A 94 -2.97 2.16 16.52
N PHE A 95 -3.62 2.18 15.34
CA PHE A 95 -3.09 1.71 14.06
C PHE A 95 -3.20 2.83 13.02
N MET A 96 -2.53 2.67 11.89
CA MET A 96 -2.60 3.60 10.76
C MET A 96 -2.95 2.88 9.47
N VAL A 97 -3.80 3.49 8.66
CA VAL A 97 -4.04 3.11 7.26
C VAL A 97 -3.30 4.10 6.37
N ASN A 98 -2.37 3.60 5.58
CA ASN A 98 -1.58 4.41 4.65
C ASN A 98 -1.24 3.60 3.40
N VAL A 99 -0.74 4.27 2.38
CA VAL A 99 -0.14 3.62 1.20
C VAL A 99 1.29 3.18 1.53
N THR A 100 1.75 2.12 0.86
CA THR A 100 3.09 1.55 1.08
C THR A 100 4.23 2.50 0.70
N THR A 101 3.95 3.54 -0.08
CA THR A 101 4.93 4.58 -0.41
C THR A 101 5.51 5.31 0.80
N ILE A 102 4.87 5.22 1.98
CA ILE A 102 5.42 5.72 3.25
C ILE A 102 6.81 5.10 3.55
N GLU A 103 7.04 3.85 3.12
CA GLU A 103 8.30 3.14 3.29
C GLU A 103 9.08 3.03 1.96
N SER A 104 8.39 2.86 0.84
CA SER A 104 9.01 2.53 -0.44
C SER A 104 9.45 3.75 -1.24
N ALA A 105 8.89 4.93 -0.97
CA ALA A 105 9.19 6.16 -1.70
C ALA A 105 9.62 7.31 -0.79
N ASN A 106 8.90 7.57 0.32
CA ASN A 106 9.17 8.72 1.18
C ASN A 106 10.63 8.83 1.66
N PRO A 107 11.34 7.75 2.06
CA PRO A 107 12.74 7.83 2.47
C PRO A 107 13.70 8.35 1.40
N PHE A 108 13.30 8.29 0.14
CA PHE A 108 14.10 8.81 -0.98
C PHE A 108 13.71 10.22 -1.41
N MET A 109 12.52 10.70 -0.97
CA MET A 109 11.96 12.00 -1.38
C MET A 109 12.12 13.09 -0.33
N PHE A 110 12.06 12.72 0.96
CA PHE A 110 12.18 13.67 2.07
C PHE A 110 13.62 13.74 2.55
N GLU A 111 14.17 14.94 2.69
CA GLU A 111 15.53 15.13 3.24
C GLU A 111 15.61 14.71 4.71
N ARG A 112 14.53 14.91 5.46
CA ARG A 112 14.40 14.50 6.86
C ARG A 112 13.01 13.94 7.12
N MET A 113 12.96 12.74 7.63
CA MET A 113 11.73 12.15 8.15
C MET A 113 11.76 12.22 9.68
N PRO A 114 10.63 12.60 10.33
CA PRO A 114 10.56 12.69 11.79
C PRO A 114 10.44 11.33 12.49
N PHE A 115 10.49 10.24 11.76
CA PHE A 115 10.49 8.83 12.18
C PHE A 115 11.25 8.00 11.14
N ASP A 116 11.69 6.81 11.54
CA ASP A 116 12.30 5.81 10.64
C ASP A 116 11.22 4.77 10.23
N PRO A 117 10.74 4.77 8.99
CA PRO A 117 9.63 3.88 8.60
C PRO A 117 9.98 2.38 8.71
N VAL A 118 11.26 2.03 8.64
CA VAL A 118 11.71 0.63 8.75
C VAL A 118 11.81 0.17 10.21
N LYS A 119 12.16 1.09 11.14
CA LYS A 119 12.37 0.77 12.55
C LYS A 119 11.16 1.07 13.43
N ASP A 120 10.36 2.08 13.07
CA ASP A 120 9.28 2.58 13.92
C ASP A 120 7.91 2.02 13.54
N LEU A 121 7.78 1.48 12.31
CA LEU A 121 6.54 0.89 11.81
C LEU A 121 6.65 -0.64 11.72
N GLN A 122 5.53 -1.32 11.99
CA GLN A 122 5.35 -2.72 11.64
C GLN A 122 4.08 -2.91 10.82
N HIS A 123 4.17 -3.81 9.84
CA HIS A 123 3.04 -4.15 8.98
C HIS A 123 2.01 -4.97 9.75
N VAL A 124 0.74 -4.69 9.48
CA VAL A 124 -0.39 -5.45 10.06
C VAL A 124 -1.12 -6.22 8.98
N ALA A 125 -1.59 -5.55 7.94
CA ALA A 125 -2.35 -6.17 6.84
C ALA A 125 -2.24 -5.31 5.58
N LEU A 126 -2.51 -5.90 4.44
CA LEU A 126 -2.89 -5.15 3.24
C LEU A 126 -4.42 -5.04 3.23
N LEU A 127 -4.97 -3.87 2.96
CA LEU A 127 -6.42 -3.71 2.79
C LEU A 127 -6.82 -3.96 1.35
N ALA A 128 -6.09 -3.32 0.45
CA ALA A 128 -6.37 -3.36 -0.98
C ALA A 128 -5.14 -3.02 -1.79
N ASN A 129 -5.17 -3.44 -3.04
CA ASN A 129 -4.33 -2.91 -4.09
C ASN A 129 -5.19 -2.13 -5.08
N THR A 130 -4.69 -0.98 -5.56
CA THR A 130 -5.31 -0.23 -6.64
C THR A 130 -4.34 -0.13 -7.80
N GLN A 131 -4.78 -0.60 -8.96
CA GLN A 131 -3.98 -0.56 -10.16
C GLN A 131 -4.05 0.82 -10.83
N LEU A 132 -2.97 1.21 -11.49
CA LEU A 132 -2.92 2.40 -12.32
C LEU A 132 -2.92 2.01 -13.80
N PHE A 133 -3.56 2.86 -14.59
CA PHE A 133 -3.83 2.64 -16.00
C PHE A 133 -3.20 3.75 -16.81
N LEU A 134 -2.40 3.39 -17.82
CA LEU A 134 -1.92 4.33 -18.80
C LEU A 134 -3.08 4.74 -19.70
N VAL A 135 -3.50 5.97 -19.56
CA VAL A 135 -4.57 6.58 -20.37
C VAL A 135 -4.05 7.80 -21.10
N THR A 136 -4.65 8.08 -22.25
CA THR A 136 -4.36 9.28 -23.05
C THR A 136 -5.61 10.09 -23.29
N ARG A 137 -5.42 11.37 -23.69
CA ARG A 137 -6.51 12.22 -24.17
C ARG A 137 -7.23 11.61 -25.37
N PRO A 138 -8.50 11.94 -25.62
CA PRO A 138 -9.33 11.25 -26.60
C PRO A 138 -8.88 11.42 -28.06
N ASP A 139 -8.33 12.58 -28.39
CA ASP A 139 -7.88 12.97 -29.72
C ASP A 139 -6.43 12.57 -30.04
N MET A 140 -5.74 11.88 -29.10
CA MET A 140 -4.41 11.32 -29.36
C MET A 140 -4.47 10.35 -30.54
N PRO A 141 -3.61 10.49 -31.61
CA PRO A 141 -3.68 9.68 -32.82
C PRO A 141 -3.03 8.30 -32.63
N VAL A 142 -3.40 7.59 -31.55
CA VAL A 142 -2.88 6.27 -31.18
C VAL A 142 -3.99 5.40 -30.60
N ASN A 143 -3.89 4.07 -30.79
CA ASN A 143 -4.83 3.10 -30.22
C ASN A 143 -4.13 1.92 -29.52
N SER A 144 -2.80 1.95 -29.44
CA SER A 144 -2.00 0.93 -28.76
C SER A 144 -0.79 1.54 -28.08
N MET A 145 -0.21 0.82 -27.14
CA MET A 145 1.06 1.18 -26.48
C MET A 145 2.18 1.40 -27.49
N LYS A 146 2.28 0.51 -28.48
CA LYS A 146 3.31 0.56 -29.52
C LYS A 146 3.20 1.86 -30.34
N GLU A 147 1.97 2.19 -30.77
CA GLU A 147 1.71 3.45 -31.49
C GLU A 147 2.00 4.66 -30.62
N PHE A 148 1.62 4.62 -29.33
CA PHE A 148 1.88 5.72 -28.41
C PHE A 148 3.37 5.96 -28.20
N VAL A 149 4.18 4.93 -27.97
CA VAL A 149 5.62 5.07 -27.80
C VAL A 149 6.28 5.57 -29.09
N ALA A 150 5.87 5.07 -30.26
CA ALA A 150 6.35 5.57 -31.56
C ALA A 150 6.00 7.05 -31.75
N TYR A 151 4.75 7.43 -31.50
CA TYR A 151 4.30 8.83 -31.57
C TYR A 151 5.08 9.73 -30.61
N ALA A 152 5.28 9.30 -29.36
CA ALA A 152 6.03 10.08 -28.38
C ALA A 152 7.49 10.28 -28.77
N LYS A 153 8.12 9.29 -29.40
CA LYS A 153 9.50 9.39 -29.92
C LYS A 153 9.64 10.33 -31.09
N THR A 154 8.62 10.48 -31.94
CA THR A 154 8.61 11.46 -33.02
C THR A 154 8.25 12.88 -32.58
N ASN A 155 7.69 13.01 -31.36
CA ASN A 155 7.27 14.27 -30.76
C ASN A 155 8.04 14.58 -29.45
N LEU A 156 9.36 14.38 -29.46
CA LEU A 156 10.23 14.57 -28.29
C LEU A 156 10.02 15.92 -27.63
N GLY A 157 9.75 15.91 -26.31
CA GLY A 157 9.57 17.11 -25.48
C GLY A 157 8.28 17.88 -25.68
N LYS A 158 7.40 17.47 -26.60
CA LYS A 158 6.11 18.13 -26.84
C LYS A 158 4.98 17.57 -25.96
N LEU A 159 5.16 16.36 -25.44
CA LEU A 159 4.15 15.71 -24.62
C LEU A 159 4.28 16.07 -23.15
N SER A 160 3.13 16.11 -22.48
CA SER A 160 3.02 16.27 -21.04
C SER A 160 2.28 15.09 -20.41
N TYR A 161 2.57 14.80 -19.15
CA TYR A 161 1.81 13.83 -18.40
C TYR A 161 1.38 14.34 -17.02
N GLY A 162 0.17 13.98 -16.62
CA GLY A 162 -0.38 14.35 -15.33
C GLY A 162 -0.16 13.30 -14.25
N SER A 163 -0.03 13.76 -13.02
CA SER A 163 -0.03 12.90 -11.83
C SER A 163 -0.89 13.48 -10.71
N ALA A 164 -1.09 12.70 -9.64
CA ALA A 164 -1.79 13.14 -8.44
C ALA A 164 -0.92 14.03 -7.51
N GLY A 165 0.26 14.44 -7.98
CA GLY A 165 1.22 15.26 -7.25
C GLY A 165 2.63 14.68 -7.28
N ASN A 166 3.61 15.46 -6.84
CA ASN A 166 5.00 15.05 -6.77
C ASN A 166 5.18 13.84 -5.84
N GLY A 167 5.97 12.86 -6.30
CA GLY A 167 6.27 11.66 -5.52
C GLY A 167 5.13 10.64 -5.36
N THR A 168 3.96 10.89 -5.94
CA THR A 168 2.88 9.91 -5.97
C THR A 168 3.17 8.77 -6.94
N THR A 169 2.54 7.61 -6.76
CA THR A 169 2.69 6.46 -7.67
C THR A 169 2.44 6.81 -9.14
N PRO A 170 1.44 7.65 -9.52
CA PRO A 170 1.31 8.15 -10.89
C PRO A 170 2.53 8.91 -11.41
N HIS A 171 3.18 9.73 -10.58
CA HIS A 171 4.42 10.43 -10.96
C HIS A 171 5.56 9.44 -11.19
N ILE A 172 5.80 8.55 -10.22
CA ILE A 172 6.84 7.51 -10.31
C ILE A 172 6.59 6.62 -11.55
N GLY A 173 5.33 6.28 -11.83
CA GLY A 173 4.93 5.53 -13.02
C GLY A 173 5.30 6.23 -14.32
N GLY A 174 5.06 7.54 -14.41
CA GLY A 174 5.48 8.35 -15.54
C GLY A 174 6.99 8.34 -15.74
N GLU A 175 7.76 8.50 -14.67
CA GLU A 175 9.23 8.51 -14.75
C GLU A 175 9.81 7.11 -15.06
N LEU A 176 9.27 6.04 -14.49
CA LEU A 176 9.61 4.65 -14.86
C LEU A 176 9.32 4.40 -16.33
N PHE A 177 8.15 4.80 -16.81
CA PHE A 177 7.76 4.63 -18.20
C PHE A 177 8.71 5.39 -19.16
N LYS A 178 9.05 6.62 -18.84
CA LYS A 178 10.06 7.41 -19.59
C LYS A 178 11.43 6.70 -19.61
N GLN A 179 11.84 6.12 -18.48
CA GLN A 179 13.10 5.41 -18.37
C GLN A 179 13.14 4.15 -19.26
N TYR A 180 12.08 3.34 -19.24
CA TYR A 180 12.04 2.11 -20.03
C TYR A 180 11.81 2.34 -21.53
N THR A 181 11.04 3.36 -21.88
CA THR A 181 10.69 3.63 -23.29
C THR A 181 11.61 4.61 -23.98
N GLY A 182 12.34 5.42 -23.23
CA GLY A 182 13.17 6.50 -23.76
C GLY A 182 12.37 7.71 -24.30
N ILE A 183 11.08 7.82 -24.02
CA ILE A 183 10.29 9.00 -24.39
C ILE A 183 10.65 10.19 -23.50
N VAL A 184 10.39 11.40 -24.02
CA VAL A 184 10.54 12.66 -23.29
C VAL A 184 9.17 13.30 -23.14
N ALA A 185 8.77 13.56 -21.89
CA ALA A 185 7.51 14.22 -21.57
C ALA A 185 7.67 15.07 -20.30
N THR A 186 6.95 16.19 -20.26
CA THR A 186 6.95 17.12 -19.12
C THR A 186 5.94 16.63 -18.06
N HIS A 187 6.37 16.57 -16.81
CA HIS A 187 5.48 16.25 -15.70
C HIS A 187 4.66 17.46 -15.26
N ILE A 188 3.34 17.28 -15.10
CA ILE A 188 2.41 18.27 -14.57
C ILE A 188 1.78 17.70 -13.29
N PRO A 189 2.18 18.17 -12.10
CA PRO A 189 1.62 17.73 -10.84
C PRO A 189 0.27 18.38 -10.56
N TYR A 190 -0.71 17.58 -10.13
CA TYR A 190 -2.04 18.04 -9.70
C TYR A 190 -2.26 17.74 -8.21
N ARG A 191 -3.25 18.40 -7.61
CA ARG A 191 -3.69 18.12 -6.23
C ARG A 191 -4.66 16.92 -6.20
N GLY A 192 -4.19 15.73 -6.64
CA GLY A 192 -4.96 14.51 -6.75
C GLY A 192 -5.26 14.07 -8.18
N ALA A 193 -5.79 12.86 -8.36
CA ALA A 193 -6.05 12.29 -9.68
C ALA A 193 -7.23 12.97 -10.40
N ALA A 194 -8.26 13.43 -9.68
CA ALA A 194 -9.48 13.98 -10.28
C ALA A 194 -9.21 15.19 -11.21
N PRO A 195 -8.49 16.24 -10.79
CA PRO A 195 -8.18 17.37 -11.69
C PRO A 195 -7.27 16.95 -12.86
N ALA A 196 -6.33 15.99 -12.67
CA ALA A 196 -5.53 15.47 -13.77
C ALA A 196 -6.39 14.75 -14.81
N ILE A 197 -7.39 13.97 -14.38
CA ILE A 197 -8.34 13.29 -15.28
C ILE A 197 -9.19 14.30 -16.05
N GLN A 198 -9.60 15.39 -15.42
CA GLN A 198 -10.35 16.46 -16.09
C GLN A 198 -9.52 17.11 -17.20
N ASP A 199 -8.26 17.43 -16.94
CA ASP A 199 -7.36 18.02 -17.92
C ASP A 199 -6.96 17.06 -19.03
N LEU A 200 -6.87 15.75 -18.77
CA LEU A 200 -6.76 14.73 -19.81
C LEU A 200 -7.96 14.72 -20.75
N MET A 201 -9.18 14.75 -20.21
CA MET A 201 -10.41 14.82 -21.01
C MET A 201 -10.56 16.12 -21.81
N ALA A 202 -9.99 17.19 -21.29
CA ALA A 202 -9.95 18.50 -21.93
C ALA A 202 -8.75 18.68 -22.87
N SER A 203 -7.91 17.65 -23.08
CA SER A 203 -6.72 17.68 -23.92
C SER A 203 -5.67 18.72 -23.48
N GLN A 204 -5.66 19.12 -22.20
CA GLN A 204 -4.65 20.02 -21.63
C GLN A 204 -3.33 19.31 -21.33
N ILE A 205 -3.40 18.00 -21.09
CA ILE A 205 -2.26 17.09 -20.95
C ILE A 205 -2.49 15.86 -21.81
N ASP A 206 -1.40 15.16 -22.18
CA ASP A 206 -1.43 14.13 -23.22
C ASP A 206 -1.72 12.75 -22.67
N PHE A 207 -1.14 12.39 -21.52
CA PHE A 207 -1.32 11.07 -20.92
C PHE A 207 -1.13 11.09 -19.39
N GLY A 208 -1.39 9.97 -18.74
CA GLY A 208 -1.13 9.79 -17.31
C GLY A 208 -1.39 8.36 -16.84
N PHE A 209 -0.83 8.04 -15.69
CA PHE A 209 -1.12 6.80 -14.98
C PHE A 209 -2.24 7.08 -13.97
N MET A 210 -3.47 6.67 -14.28
CA MET A 210 -4.67 7.06 -13.53
C MET A 210 -5.34 5.84 -12.88
N PRO A 211 -6.01 6.02 -11.73
CA PRO A 211 -6.74 4.94 -11.07
C PRO A 211 -7.97 4.49 -11.87
N GLY A 212 -8.58 3.37 -11.50
CA GLY A 212 -9.75 2.79 -12.18
C GLY A 212 -11.00 3.67 -12.28
N THR A 213 -11.04 4.80 -11.57
CA THR A 213 -12.07 5.83 -11.72
C THR A 213 -12.18 6.38 -13.16
N VAL A 214 -11.17 6.15 -14.01
CA VAL A 214 -11.21 6.51 -15.45
C VAL A 214 -12.07 5.58 -16.29
N PHE A 215 -12.45 4.40 -15.82
CA PHE A 215 -13.11 3.38 -16.68
C PHE A 215 -14.40 3.87 -17.32
N GLN A 216 -15.20 4.67 -16.61
CA GLN A 216 -16.41 5.24 -17.20
C GLN A 216 -16.08 6.22 -18.34
N ASN A 217 -15.00 7.00 -18.21
CA ASN A 217 -14.53 7.91 -19.25
C ASN A 217 -13.96 7.14 -20.45
N VAL A 218 -13.30 6.02 -20.21
CA VAL A 218 -12.84 5.11 -21.29
C VAL A 218 -14.02 4.49 -22.03
N LYS A 219 -15.01 3.97 -21.30
CA LYS A 219 -16.23 3.37 -21.90
C LYS A 219 -17.01 4.36 -22.77
N THR A 220 -17.01 5.63 -22.42
CA THR A 220 -17.69 6.69 -23.18
C THR A 220 -16.81 7.36 -24.23
N GLY A 221 -15.58 6.87 -24.45
CA GLY A 221 -14.64 7.39 -25.45
C GLY A 221 -14.01 8.75 -25.09
N ARG A 222 -14.18 9.21 -23.85
CA ARG A 222 -13.60 10.47 -23.37
C ARG A 222 -12.13 10.35 -22.95
N LEU A 223 -11.62 9.13 -22.85
CA LEU A 223 -10.22 8.77 -22.66
C LEU A 223 -9.92 7.50 -23.42
N LYS A 224 -8.66 7.29 -23.84
CA LYS A 224 -8.19 6.02 -24.38
C LYS A 224 -7.34 5.30 -23.34
N LEU A 225 -7.67 4.02 -23.07
CA LEU A 225 -6.88 3.14 -22.22
C LEU A 225 -5.90 2.35 -23.07
N LEU A 226 -4.61 2.42 -22.74
CA LEU A 226 -3.56 1.73 -23.51
C LEU A 226 -3.01 0.50 -22.79
N ALA A 227 -2.83 0.58 -21.46
CA ALA A 227 -2.27 -0.53 -20.68
C ALA A 227 -2.56 -0.38 -19.18
N VAL A 228 -2.37 -1.47 -18.45
CA VAL A 228 -2.31 -1.46 -16.98
C VAL A 228 -0.85 -1.49 -16.51
N ALA A 229 -0.53 -0.64 -15.55
CA ALA A 229 0.83 -0.51 -14.99
C ALA A 229 1.02 -1.40 -13.76
N SER A 230 0.74 -2.68 -13.91
CA SER A 230 0.78 -3.71 -12.87
C SER A 230 1.41 -5.00 -13.41
N ARG A 231 1.76 -5.93 -12.50
CA ARG A 231 2.27 -7.26 -12.86
C ARG A 231 1.25 -8.13 -13.59
N GLN A 232 -0.04 -7.86 -13.37
CA GLN A 232 -1.14 -8.65 -13.90
C GLN A 232 -2.21 -7.73 -14.48
N ARG A 233 -2.96 -8.24 -15.45
CA ARG A 233 -4.15 -7.56 -15.96
C ARG A 233 -5.20 -7.43 -14.86
N THR A 234 -6.07 -6.45 -14.99
CA THR A 234 -7.22 -6.28 -14.11
C THR A 234 -8.41 -7.08 -14.58
N SER A 235 -9.20 -7.64 -13.65
CA SER A 235 -10.50 -8.24 -13.96
C SER A 235 -11.52 -7.20 -14.46
N ASN A 236 -11.39 -5.95 -14.01
CA ASN A 236 -12.30 -4.85 -14.37
C ASN A 236 -12.14 -4.39 -15.84
N TYR A 237 -10.98 -4.68 -16.45
CA TYR A 237 -10.68 -4.33 -17.84
C TYR A 237 -9.72 -5.36 -18.45
N ALA A 238 -10.15 -6.62 -18.53
CA ALA A 238 -9.33 -7.77 -18.90
C ALA A 238 -8.71 -7.67 -20.32
N SER A 239 -9.28 -6.85 -21.20
CA SER A 239 -8.74 -6.58 -22.53
C SER A 239 -7.48 -5.67 -22.51
N ALA A 240 -7.25 -4.90 -21.45
CA ALA A 240 -6.07 -4.05 -21.35
C ALA A 240 -4.83 -4.90 -21.05
N PRO A 241 -3.78 -4.85 -21.92
CA PRO A 241 -2.53 -5.54 -21.65
C PRO A 241 -1.77 -4.84 -20.50
N THR A 242 -0.81 -5.52 -19.89
CA THR A 242 0.15 -4.85 -19.01
C THR A 242 1.22 -4.13 -19.84
N VAL A 243 1.86 -3.12 -19.26
CA VAL A 243 3.01 -2.43 -19.90
C VAL A 243 4.14 -3.41 -20.22
N GLU A 244 4.35 -4.42 -19.36
CA GLU A 244 5.35 -5.48 -19.56
C GLU A 244 4.97 -6.43 -20.70
N GLU A 245 3.72 -6.86 -20.82
CA GLU A 245 3.24 -7.69 -21.93
C GLU A 245 3.46 -7.02 -23.29
N GLU A 246 3.34 -5.71 -23.36
CA GLU A 246 3.63 -4.91 -24.55
C GLU A 246 5.13 -4.69 -24.82
N GLY A 247 6.02 -5.21 -23.95
CA GLY A 247 7.47 -5.13 -24.11
C GLY A 247 8.11 -3.80 -23.69
N PHE A 248 7.40 -2.95 -22.95
CA PHE A 248 7.86 -1.64 -22.54
C PHE A 248 8.38 -1.56 -21.10
N GLY A 249 8.77 -2.71 -20.52
CA GLY A 249 9.45 -2.79 -19.24
C GLY A 249 8.54 -2.97 -18.03
N LYS A 250 9.16 -3.08 -16.87
CA LYS A 250 8.49 -3.39 -15.59
C LYS A 250 7.97 -2.12 -14.92
N VAL A 251 6.97 -1.51 -15.52
CA VAL A 251 6.29 -0.35 -14.94
C VAL A 251 5.20 -0.85 -13.98
N TYR A 252 5.61 -1.18 -12.76
CA TYR A 252 4.71 -1.64 -11.71
C TYR A 252 4.51 -0.52 -10.69
N VAL A 253 3.37 0.12 -10.74
CA VAL A 253 3.03 1.29 -9.93
C VAL A 253 1.63 1.16 -9.32
N ASP A 254 1.31 -0.03 -8.90
CA ASP A 254 0.13 -0.25 -8.06
C ASP A 254 0.21 0.67 -6.83
N THR A 255 -0.95 0.97 -6.26
CA THR A 255 -1.04 1.72 -5.02
C THR A 255 -1.62 0.83 -3.93
N PRO A 256 -0.76 0.09 -3.20
CA PRO A 256 -1.21 -0.75 -2.10
C PRO A 256 -1.55 0.09 -0.88
N PHE A 257 -2.71 -0.18 -0.26
CA PHE A 257 -3.15 0.39 1.00
C PHE A 257 -2.93 -0.61 2.12
N ALA A 258 -2.07 -0.27 3.06
CA ALA A 258 -1.70 -1.15 4.16
C ALA A 258 -2.12 -0.59 5.52
N VAL A 259 -2.32 -1.49 6.48
CA VAL A 259 -2.47 -1.18 7.90
C VAL A 259 -1.13 -1.34 8.58
N TYR A 260 -0.74 -0.34 9.34
CA TYR A 260 0.48 -0.28 10.13
C TYR A 260 0.19 -0.17 11.61
N ALA A 261 1.13 -0.62 12.42
CA ALA A 261 1.18 -0.40 13.86
C ALA A 261 2.55 0.19 14.24
N PRO A 262 2.68 0.87 15.40
CA PRO A 262 4.00 1.25 15.90
C PRO A 262 4.78 -0.02 16.26
N ILE A 263 6.11 0.02 16.15
CA ILE A 263 6.98 -1.14 16.43
C ILE A 263 6.81 -1.66 17.89
N THR A 264 6.35 -0.80 18.79
CA THR A 264 6.07 -1.14 20.19
C THR A 264 4.78 -1.93 20.39
N MET A 265 3.92 -2.06 19.35
CA MET A 265 2.68 -2.84 19.42
C MET A 265 3.00 -4.31 19.68
N PRO A 266 2.37 -4.97 20.68
CA PRO A 266 2.56 -6.39 20.89
C PRO A 266 2.19 -7.22 19.66
N VAL A 267 3.04 -8.18 19.31
CA VAL A 267 2.86 -9.03 18.12
C VAL A 267 1.50 -9.77 18.12
N ILE A 268 1.00 -10.15 19.31
CA ILE A 268 -0.29 -10.82 19.44
C ILE A 268 -1.47 -9.93 19.00
N HIS A 269 -1.39 -8.63 19.25
CA HIS A 269 -2.39 -7.65 18.80
C HIS A 269 -2.33 -7.44 17.28
N VAL A 270 -1.11 -7.36 16.73
CA VAL A 270 -0.89 -7.29 15.28
C VAL A 270 -1.47 -8.52 14.58
N GLN A 271 -1.17 -9.71 15.10
CA GLN A 271 -1.68 -10.98 14.54
C GLN A 271 -3.22 -11.08 14.63
N ARG A 272 -3.82 -10.64 15.74
CA ARG A 272 -5.28 -10.61 15.86
C ARG A 272 -5.90 -9.64 14.88
N MET A 273 -5.36 -8.42 14.77
CA MET A 273 -5.84 -7.41 13.81
C MET A 273 -5.71 -7.92 12.36
N ASN A 274 -4.56 -8.51 12.00
CA ASN A 274 -4.34 -9.11 10.68
C ASN A 274 -5.39 -10.19 10.38
N ARG A 275 -5.59 -11.12 11.30
CA ARG A 275 -6.56 -12.20 11.12
C ARG A 275 -7.97 -11.68 10.88
N GLU A 276 -8.44 -10.71 11.68
CA GLU A 276 -9.79 -10.16 11.53
C GLU A 276 -9.94 -9.37 10.22
N ILE A 277 -8.96 -8.55 9.86
CA ILE A 277 -8.96 -7.83 8.58
C ILE A 277 -8.99 -8.83 7.41
N ASN A 278 -8.09 -9.81 7.39
CA ASN A 278 -8.02 -10.79 6.31
C ASN A 278 -9.30 -11.62 6.18
N ARG A 279 -9.93 -11.99 7.32
CA ARG A 279 -11.22 -12.67 7.32
C ARG A 279 -12.31 -11.84 6.65
N LEU A 280 -12.33 -10.53 6.87
CA LEU A 280 -13.28 -9.62 6.22
C LEU A 280 -12.99 -9.48 4.72
N LEU A 281 -11.73 -9.30 4.35
CA LEU A 281 -11.31 -9.12 2.95
C LEU A 281 -11.56 -10.35 2.06
N THR A 282 -11.70 -11.54 2.64
CA THR A 282 -12.07 -12.74 1.89
C THR A 282 -13.57 -12.86 1.60
N GLN A 283 -14.42 -12.07 2.26
CA GLN A 283 -15.87 -12.11 2.07
C GLN A 283 -16.27 -11.57 0.69
N PRO A 284 -17.14 -12.27 -0.08
CA PRO A 284 -17.60 -11.82 -1.39
C PRO A 284 -18.23 -10.43 -1.36
N THR A 285 -18.98 -10.10 -0.31
CA THR A 285 -19.64 -8.79 -0.14
C THR A 285 -18.64 -7.64 0.04
N ILE A 286 -17.53 -7.88 0.75
CA ILE A 286 -16.47 -6.88 0.92
C ILE A 286 -15.68 -6.74 -0.39
N LYS A 287 -15.33 -7.85 -1.04
CA LYS A 287 -14.66 -7.82 -2.35
C LYS A 287 -15.46 -7.03 -3.38
N ALA A 288 -16.77 -7.25 -3.46
CA ALA A 288 -17.64 -6.50 -4.36
C ALA A 288 -17.63 -5.00 -4.05
N LYS A 289 -17.80 -4.61 -2.77
CA LYS A 289 -17.75 -3.19 -2.35
C LYS A 289 -16.40 -2.53 -2.66
N PHE A 290 -15.30 -3.26 -2.52
CA PHE A 290 -13.97 -2.74 -2.87
C PHE A 290 -13.84 -2.58 -4.40
N ALA A 291 -14.30 -3.55 -5.17
CA ALA A 291 -14.31 -3.46 -6.63
C ALA A 291 -15.15 -2.28 -7.14
N ASP A 292 -16.28 -1.96 -6.50
CA ASP A 292 -17.14 -0.80 -6.84
C ASP A 292 -16.38 0.53 -6.73
N VAL A 293 -15.36 0.60 -5.89
CA VAL A 293 -14.50 1.80 -5.74
C VAL A 293 -13.15 1.68 -6.46
N GLY A 294 -12.99 0.65 -7.32
CA GLY A 294 -11.78 0.44 -8.12
C GLY A 294 -10.60 -0.11 -7.33
N ALA A 295 -10.85 -0.85 -6.26
CA ALA A 295 -9.84 -1.46 -5.41
C ALA A 295 -10.01 -2.98 -5.35
N ASP A 296 -8.90 -3.71 -5.37
CA ASP A 296 -8.89 -5.17 -5.20
C ASP A 296 -8.58 -5.48 -3.72
N ALA A 297 -9.54 -6.11 -3.02
CA ALA A 297 -9.35 -6.55 -1.64
C ALA A 297 -8.31 -7.69 -1.60
N VAL A 298 -7.23 -7.50 -0.85
CA VAL A 298 -6.09 -8.43 -0.82
C VAL A 298 -5.75 -8.84 0.60
N ALA A 299 -5.88 -10.12 0.92
CA ALA A 299 -5.55 -10.68 2.23
C ALA A 299 -4.10 -11.19 2.23
N LEU A 300 -3.22 -10.52 2.98
CA LEU A 300 -1.81 -10.88 3.13
C LEU A 300 -1.42 -10.93 4.61
N SER A 301 -0.43 -11.76 4.92
CA SER A 301 0.26 -11.74 6.22
C SER A 301 1.14 -10.48 6.35
N PRO A 302 1.49 -10.06 7.57
CA PRO A 302 2.43 -8.96 7.80
C PRO A 302 3.78 -9.15 7.08
N ALA A 303 4.27 -10.38 7.00
CA ALA A 303 5.53 -10.72 6.34
C ALA A 303 5.45 -10.54 4.81
N GLU A 304 4.33 -10.93 4.21
CA GLU A 304 4.09 -10.74 2.77
C GLU A 304 3.97 -9.26 2.42
N VAL A 305 3.26 -8.46 3.23
CA VAL A 305 3.18 -7.00 3.04
C VAL A 305 4.57 -6.38 3.11
N LYS A 306 5.39 -6.75 4.12
CA LYS A 306 6.77 -6.28 4.26
C LYS A 306 7.63 -6.62 3.04
N SER A 307 7.52 -7.87 2.54
CA SER A 307 8.28 -8.31 1.36
C SER A 307 7.87 -7.52 0.11
N MET A 308 6.57 -7.29 -0.07
CA MET A 308 6.03 -6.50 -1.17
C MET A 308 6.54 -5.04 -1.11
N THR A 309 6.46 -4.40 0.05
CA THR A 309 6.92 -3.01 0.25
C THR A 309 8.42 -2.87 0.01
N ARG A 310 9.21 -3.87 0.42
CA ARG A 310 10.65 -3.89 0.13
C ARG A 310 10.94 -3.97 -1.38
N ALA A 311 10.28 -4.87 -2.10
CA ALA A 311 10.43 -4.97 -3.55
C ALA A 311 10.00 -3.69 -4.27
N GLU A 312 8.99 -3.00 -3.76
CA GLU A 312 8.56 -1.69 -4.24
C GLU A 312 9.66 -0.62 -4.01
N ALA A 313 10.28 -0.59 -2.84
CA ALA A 313 11.37 0.34 -2.52
C ALA A 313 12.61 0.11 -3.42
N GLU A 314 12.93 -1.16 -3.72
CA GLU A 314 14.01 -1.53 -4.64
C GLU A 314 13.73 -1.06 -6.08
N LEU A 315 12.46 -0.98 -6.48
CA LEU A 315 12.04 -0.45 -7.79
C LEU A 315 12.03 1.09 -7.81
N PHE A 316 11.45 1.72 -6.79
CA PHE A 316 11.20 3.17 -6.77
C PHE A 316 12.44 3.98 -6.40
N GLY A 317 13.24 3.51 -5.45
CA GLY A 317 14.41 4.24 -4.94
C GLY A 317 15.38 4.72 -6.03
N PRO A 318 15.84 3.85 -6.95
CA PRO A 318 16.72 4.26 -8.04
C PRO A 318 16.12 5.34 -8.95
N VAL A 319 14.83 5.21 -9.28
CA VAL A 319 14.14 6.19 -10.15
C VAL A 319 13.98 7.53 -9.46
N ILE A 320 13.53 7.53 -8.19
CA ILE A 320 13.37 8.74 -7.39
C ILE A 320 14.69 9.50 -7.32
N LYS A 321 15.80 8.81 -7.04
CA LYS A 321 17.13 9.40 -6.99
C LYS A 321 17.60 9.92 -8.36
N ALA A 322 17.49 9.10 -9.40
CA ALA A 322 17.95 9.46 -10.76
C ALA A 322 17.18 10.65 -11.36
N ARG A 323 15.92 10.80 -11.02
CA ARG A 323 15.03 11.88 -11.48
C ARG A 323 14.92 13.04 -10.50
N ASN A 324 15.65 12.98 -9.36
CA ASN A 324 15.61 13.99 -8.30
C ASN A 324 14.16 14.32 -7.87
N ILE A 325 13.32 13.29 -7.73
CA ILE A 325 11.93 13.45 -7.28
C ILE A 325 11.96 13.82 -5.80
N LYS A 326 11.46 15.00 -5.48
CA LYS A 326 11.35 15.50 -4.09
C LYS A 326 9.89 15.67 -3.71
N ALA A 327 9.60 15.39 -2.44
CA ALA A 327 8.34 15.77 -1.84
C ALA A 327 8.35 17.29 -1.58
N GLU A 328 7.21 17.92 -1.78
CA GLU A 328 7.00 19.33 -1.46
C GLU A 328 6.88 19.56 0.05
#